data_96b18ae4037f806611abc28afe8ae26c
#
_entry.id   96b18ae4037f806611abc28afe8ae26c
#
_cell.length_a   1.000
_cell.length_b   1.000
_cell.length_c   1.000
_cell.angle_alpha   90.00
_cell.angle_beta   90.00
_cell.angle_gamma   90.00
#
_symmetry.space_group_name_H-M   'P 1'
#
loop_
_entity.id
_entity.type
_entity.pdbx_description
1 polymer ?
#
loop_
_entity_poly.entity_id
_entity_poly.type
_entity_poly.pdbx_seq_one_letter_code
_entity_poly.pdbx_strand_id
1 'polypeptide(L)'
;SVSDGAKFIACAALYDGDGWDIVSGQHAPRQALPVGIVLTLPATGSESNVGAVVTKRATQQKKVFYVPPARPRFAILNPQVMASLPDRQLENGIVDAFVHVCEQYLTYPVGALVQDGYAEAVMKALKTLADTFDQRHDNAWRQNLMWAANQALCGVIGVGVPQDWITHRIAVELTALWGID
;
A
#
# COMPACT_ATOMS: atom_id res chain seq x y z
N SER A 1 -0.27 -8.45 -1.71
CA SER A 1 1.12 -8.62 -1.24
C SER A 1 1.22 -9.67 -0.13
N VAL A 2 2.46 -10.10 0.22
CA VAL A 2 2.69 -10.99 1.38
C VAL A 2 2.23 -10.32 2.67
N SER A 3 2.46 -9.02 2.81
CA SER A 3 1.99 -8.23 3.97
C SER A 3 0.47 -8.25 4.12
N ASP A 4 -0.26 -8.17 3.02
CA ASP A 4 -1.73 -8.24 3.01
C ASP A 4 -2.21 -9.64 3.43
N GLY A 5 -1.54 -10.67 2.91
CA GLY A 5 -1.80 -12.05 3.32
C GLY A 5 -1.56 -12.28 4.81
N ALA A 6 -0.49 -11.69 5.38
CA ALA A 6 -0.21 -11.76 6.80
C ALA A 6 -1.31 -11.08 7.65
N LYS A 7 -1.78 -9.91 7.24
CA LYS A 7 -2.91 -9.22 7.90
C LYS A 7 -4.20 -10.05 7.84
N PHE A 8 -4.49 -10.63 6.67
CA PHE A 8 -5.64 -11.52 6.48
C PHE A 8 -5.56 -12.73 7.42
N ILE A 9 -4.44 -13.45 7.42
CA ILE A 9 -4.23 -14.63 8.27
C ILE A 9 -4.35 -14.27 9.74
N ALA A 10 -3.78 -13.13 10.16
CA ALA A 10 -3.82 -12.67 11.55
C ALA A 10 -5.25 -12.44 12.07
N CYS A 11 -6.17 -12.02 11.21
CA CYS A 11 -7.59 -11.89 11.55
C CYS A 11 -8.32 -13.23 11.44
N ALA A 12 -8.11 -13.97 10.34
CA ALA A 12 -8.80 -15.21 10.06
C ALA A 12 -8.48 -16.32 11.09
N ALA A 13 -7.28 -16.32 11.64
CA ALA A 13 -6.85 -17.27 12.68
C ALA A 13 -7.65 -17.18 13.98
N LEU A 14 -8.38 -16.09 14.21
CA LEU A 14 -9.22 -15.86 15.39
C LEU A 14 -10.72 -15.86 15.07
N TYR A 15 -11.08 -16.34 13.89
CA TYR A 15 -12.46 -16.39 13.41
C TYR A 15 -12.85 -17.82 13.04
N ASP A 16 -13.96 -18.32 13.58
CA ASP A 16 -14.43 -19.70 13.37
C ASP A 16 -15.18 -19.90 12.04
N GLY A 17 -15.40 -18.82 11.25
CA GLY A 17 -16.08 -18.87 9.97
C GLY A 17 -15.13 -18.96 8.78
N ASP A 18 -15.67 -18.80 7.55
CA ASP A 18 -14.86 -18.68 6.33
C ASP A 18 -14.10 -17.33 6.38
N GLY A 19 -12.77 -17.36 6.28
CA GLY A 19 -11.95 -16.14 6.22
C GLY A 19 -12.39 -15.18 5.12
N TRP A 20 -13.05 -15.66 4.05
CA TRP A 20 -13.59 -14.81 3.00
C TRP A 20 -14.72 -13.88 3.48
N ASP A 21 -15.38 -14.20 4.57
CA ASP A 21 -16.39 -13.32 5.19
C ASP A 21 -15.77 -11.98 5.65
N ILE A 22 -14.51 -12.02 6.10
CA ILE A 22 -13.75 -10.81 6.45
C ILE A 22 -13.49 -9.97 5.19
N VAL A 23 -13.05 -10.61 4.12
CA VAL A 23 -12.70 -9.95 2.85
C VAL A 23 -13.94 -9.40 2.13
N SER A 24 -15.05 -10.12 2.22
CA SER A 24 -16.33 -9.71 1.61
C SER A 24 -17.10 -8.67 2.42
N GLY A 25 -16.66 -8.39 3.66
CA GLY A 25 -17.31 -7.44 4.56
C GLY A 25 -18.50 -8.03 5.33
N GLN A 26 -18.71 -9.36 5.27
CA GLN A 26 -19.75 -10.04 6.04
C GLN A 26 -19.38 -10.15 7.53
N HIS A 27 -18.09 -10.20 7.84
CA HIS A 27 -17.56 -10.19 9.20
C HIS A 27 -16.52 -9.08 9.39
N ALA A 28 -16.70 -8.25 10.42
CA ALA A 28 -15.73 -7.22 10.82
C ALA A 28 -14.92 -7.73 12.03
N PRO A 29 -13.64 -8.11 11.86
CA PRO A 29 -12.83 -8.64 12.95
C PRO A 29 -12.58 -7.56 14.01
N ARG A 30 -12.74 -7.93 15.28
CA ARG A 30 -12.47 -7.03 16.43
C ARG A 30 -11.06 -7.20 17.00
N GLN A 31 -10.38 -8.27 16.62
CA GLN A 31 -9.03 -8.62 17.07
C GLN A 31 -8.26 -9.34 15.97
N ALA A 32 -6.95 -9.33 16.09
CA ALA A 32 -6.03 -10.03 15.21
C ALA A 32 -4.79 -10.48 15.99
N LEU A 33 -4.10 -11.48 15.50
CA LEU A 33 -2.75 -11.79 15.97
C LEU A 33 -1.83 -10.59 15.67
N PRO A 34 -0.80 -10.33 16.50
CA PRO A 34 0.15 -9.26 16.22
C PRO A 34 0.91 -9.52 14.92
N VAL A 35 1.02 -8.49 14.08
CA VAL A 35 1.75 -8.53 12.80
C VAL A 35 2.97 -7.62 12.91
N GLY A 36 4.12 -8.09 12.46
CA GLY A 36 5.33 -7.31 12.22
C GLY A 36 5.76 -7.47 10.76
N ILE A 37 6.24 -6.42 10.13
CA ILE A 37 6.63 -6.43 8.72
C ILE A 37 8.12 -6.06 8.58
N VAL A 38 8.85 -6.85 7.80
CA VAL A 38 10.15 -6.46 7.24
C VAL A 38 9.89 -6.17 5.76
N LEU A 39 9.90 -4.90 5.39
CA LEU A 39 9.53 -4.47 4.05
C LEU A 39 10.65 -4.78 3.06
N THR A 40 10.31 -5.45 1.96
CA THR A 40 11.26 -5.75 0.87
C THR A 40 10.96 -4.96 -0.39
N LEU A 41 9.69 -4.65 -0.67
CA LEU A 41 9.25 -3.91 -1.86
C LEU A 41 8.42 -2.70 -1.43
N PRO A 42 8.94 -1.47 -1.59
CA PRO A 42 8.22 -0.25 -1.28
C PRO A 42 7.23 0.11 -2.40
N ALA A 43 5.94 0.11 -2.08
CA ALA A 43 4.86 0.48 -2.98
C ALA A 43 3.59 0.84 -2.18
N THR A 44 2.94 -0.18 -1.61
CA THR A 44 1.57 -0.13 -1.08
C THR A 44 1.40 0.51 0.30
N GLY A 45 2.48 0.80 1.02
CA GLY A 45 2.40 1.26 2.43
C GLY A 45 1.74 0.25 3.37
N SER A 46 1.55 -1.00 2.95
CA SER A 46 0.86 -2.05 3.72
C SER A 46 1.51 -2.33 5.06
N GLU A 47 2.80 -2.05 5.21
CA GLU A 47 3.55 -2.16 6.47
C GLU A 47 3.11 -1.13 7.53
N SER A 48 2.39 -0.08 7.14
CA SER A 48 1.99 1.01 8.03
C SER A 48 0.49 1.30 8.05
N ASN A 49 -0.28 0.72 7.13
CA ASN A 49 -1.73 0.96 7.02
C ASN A 49 -2.58 -0.25 7.42
N VAL A 50 -3.89 -0.10 7.36
CA VAL A 50 -4.89 -1.12 7.71
C VAL A 50 -5.51 -1.81 6.49
N GLY A 51 -5.17 -1.36 5.29
CA GLY A 51 -5.65 -1.92 4.04
C GLY A 51 -4.98 -3.25 3.72
N ALA A 52 -5.69 -4.12 3.03
CA ALA A 52 -5.17 -5.36 2.49
C ALA A 52 -5.91 -5.75 1.22
N VAL A 53 -5.23 -6.45 0.32
CA VAL A 53 -5.81 -6.95 -0.93
C VAL A 53 -5.49 -8.42 -1.07
N VAL A 54 -6.53 -9.26 -1.23
CA VAL A 54 -6.36 -10.69 -1.44
C VAL A 54 -7.20 -11.19 -2.62
N THR A 55 -6.71 -12.26 -3.23
CA THR A 55 -7.36 -12.89 -4.38
C THR A 55 -7.90 -14.27 -3.99
N LYS A 56 -9.19 -14.51 -4.22
CA LYS A 56 -9.79 -15.85 -4.17
C LYS A 56 -9.71 -16.47 -5.57
N ARG A 57 -8.72 -17.32 -5.79
CA ARG A 57 -8.43 -17.89 -7.11
C ARG A 57 -9.60 -18.70 -7.67
N ALA A 58 -10.33 -19.43 -6.80
CA ALA A 58 -11.46 -20.29 -7.22
C ALA A 58 -12.60 -19.50 -7.89
N THR A 59 -12.74 -18.22 -7.58
CA THR A 59 -13.79 -17.34 -8.11
C THR A 59 -13.23 -16.15 -8.88
N GLN A 60 -11.90 -16.08 -9.07
CA GLN A 60 -11.20 -14.96 -9.73
C GLN A 60 -11.57 -13.58 -9.16
N GLN A 61 -11.83 -13.53 -7.85
CA GLN A 61 -12.17 -12.29 -7.15
C GLN A 61 -10.94 -11.75 -6.42
N LYS A 62 -10.56 -10.52 -6.72
CA LYS A 62 -9.55 -9.75 -5.98
C LYS A 62 -10.25 -8.61 -5.26
N LYS A 63 -10.13 -8.51 -3.95
CA LYS A 63 -10.84 -7.52 -3.15
C LYS A 63 -9.93 -6.77 -2.20
N VAL A 64 -10.19 -5.47 -2.12
CA VAL A 64 -9.63 -4.59 -1.07
C VAL A 64 -10.53 -4.68 0.16
N PHE A 65 -9.93 -4.80 1.33
CA PHE A 65 -10.63 -4.76 2.61
C PHE A 65 -9.78 -4.09 3.67
N TYR A 66 -10.41 -3.69 4.77
CA TYR A 66 -9.75 -2.93 5.84
C TYR A 66 -9.87 -3.69 7.15
N VAL A 67 -8.72 -3.88 7.82
CA VAL A 67 -8.61 -4.65 9.06
C VAL A 67 -7.81 -3.89 10.13
N PRO A 68 -8.41 -2.87 10.77
CA PRO A 68 -7.72 -2.07 11.78
C PRO A 68 -7.01 -2.87 12.89
N PRO A 69 -7.58 -4.00 13.39
CA PRO A 69 -6.91 -4.81 14.40
C PRO A 69 -5.58 -5.44 13.93
N ALA A 70 -5.43 -5.67 12.62
CA ALA A 70 -4.23 -6.25 12.02
C ALA A 70 -3.23 -5.20 11.51
N ARG A 71 -3.39 -3.92 11.89
CA ARG A 71 -2.36 -2.92 11.62
C ARG A 71 -1.03 -3.43 12.18
N PRO A 72 0.06 -3.44 11.39
CA PRO A 72 1.36 -3.91 11.88
C PRO A 72 1.81 -3.17 13.14
N ARG A 73 2.31 -3.91 14.11
CA ARG A 73 2.82 -3.38 15.38
C ARG A 73 4.15 -2.66 15.20
N PHE A 74 4.93 -3.11 14.22
CA PHE A 74 6.18 -2.48 13.79
C PHE A 74 6.44 -2.79 12.32
N ALA A 75 7.21 -1.93 11.68
CA ALA A 75 7.77 -2.15 10.36
C ALA A 75 9.28 -1.88 10.37
N ILE A 76 10.05 -2.76 9.74
CA ILE A 76 11.49 -2.58 9.53
C ILE A 76 11.68 -2.18 8.07
N LEU A 77 12.19 -0.97 7.87
CA LEU A 77 12.46 -0.37 6.57
C LEU A 77 13.97 -0.36 6.33
N ASN A 78 14.51 -1.47 5.81
CA ASN A 78 15.93 -1.58 5.48
C ASN A 78 16.15 -1.49 3.97
N PRO A 79 16.72 -0.39 3.46
CA PRO A 79 16.91 -0.20 2.01
C PRO A 79 17.88 -1.21 1.37
N GLN A 80 18.73 -1.88 2.14
CA GLN A 80 19.65 -2.89 1.62
C GLN A 80 18.93 -4.11 1.04
N VAL A 81 17.75 -4.47 1.59
CA VAL A 81 16.99 -5.63 1.07
C VAL A 81 16.37 -5.37 -0.30
N MET A 82 16.32 -4.11 -0.75
CA MET A 82 15.88 -3.75 -2.09
C MET A 82 16.93 -4.03 -3.17
N ALA A 83 18.16 -4.37 -2.80
CA ALA A 83 19.26 -4.50 -3.75
C ALA A 83 19.03 -5.61 -4.79
N SER A 84 18.21 -6.60 -4.49
CA SER A 84 17.87 -7.71 -5.38
C SER A 84 16.53 -7.54 -6.12
N LEU A 85 15.83 -6.42 -5.93
CA LEU A 85 14.58 -6.18 -6.65
C LEU A 85 14.84 -5.95 -8.13
N PRO A 86 14.06 -6.58 -9.03
CA PRO A 86 14.07 -6.25 -10.44
C PRO A 86 13.67 -4.80 -10.69
N ASP A 87 14.24 -4.17 -11.70
CA ASP A 87 13.95 -2.78 -12.09
C ASP A 87 12.45 -2.53 -12.25
N ARG A 88 11.74 -3.44 -12.94
CA ARG A 88 10.29 -3.36 -13.13
C ARG A 88 9.52 -3.22 -11.80
N GLN A 89 9.98 -3.90 -10.74
CA GLN A 89 9.31 -3.82 -9.43
C GLN A 89 9.57 -2.47 -8.73
N LEU A 90 10.74 -1.88 -8.95
CA LEU A 90 11.04 -0.53 -8.45
C LEU A 90 10.22 0.53 -9.21
N GLU A 91 10.13 0.41 -10.53
CA GLU A 91 9.30 1.29 -11.38
C GLU A 91 7.83 1.20 -10.98
N ASN A 92 7.28 -0.02 -10.86
CA ASN A 92 5.91 -0.26 -10.40
C ASN A 92 5.68 0.36 -9.01
N GLY A 93 6.64 0.21 -8.09
CA GLY A 93 6.54 0.77 -6.74
C GLY A 93 6.50 2.29 -6.72
N ILE A 94 7.28 2.96 -7.57
CA ILE A 94 7.25 4.43 -7.72
C ILE A 94 5.88 4.87 -8.26
N VAL A 95 5.40 4.21 -9.32
CA VAL A 95 4.11 4.55 -9.95
C VAL A 95 2.96 4.32 -8.98
N ASP A 96 2.92 3.15 -8.31
CA ASP A 96 1.88 2.82 -7.34
C ASP A 96 1.83 3.83 -6.19
N ALA A 97 3.00 4.16 -5.60
CA ALA A 97 3.10 5.17 -4.56
C ALA A 97 2.66 6.57 -5.03
N PHE A 98 3.01 6.96 -6.26
CA PHE A 98 2.59 8.24 -6.84
C PHE A 98 1.07 8.29 -7.02
N VAL A 99 0.47 7.23 -7.56
CA VAL A 99 -0.99 7.13 -7.74
C VAL A 99 -1.71 7.12 -6.39
N HIS A 100 -1.17 6.48 -5.35
CA HIS A 100 -1.73 6.56 -3.99
C HIS A 100 -1.87 8.01 -3.52
N VAL A 101 -0.86 8.83 -3.74
CA VAL A 101 -0.94 10.26 -3.37
C VAL A 101 -1.96 10.99 -4.23
N CYS A 102 -1.98 10.74 -5.55
CA CYS A 102 -2.93 11.36 -6.46
C CYS A 102 -4.39 11.11 -6.05
N GLU A 103 -4.74 9.88 -5.65
CA GLU A 103 -6.11 9.53 -5.24
C GLU A 103 -6.54 10.15 -3.90
N GLN A 104 -5.59 10.62 -3.11
CA GLN A 104 -5.85 11.38 -1.88
C GLN A 104 -5.83 12.91 -2.11
N TYR A 105 -5.18 13.38 -3.18
CA TYR A 105 -4.94 14.80 -3.45
C TYR A 105 -5.83 15.36 -4.57
N LEU A 106 -6.02 14.61 -5.69
CA LEU A 106 -6.73 15.08 -6.88
C LEU A 106 -8.26 14.93 -6.76
N THR A 107 -8.84 15.45 -5.68
CA THR A 107 -10.28 15.49 -5.47
C THR A 107 -10.79 16.93 -5.55
N TYR A 108 -11.53 17.39 -4.57
CA TYR A 108 -11.96 18.80 -4.49
C TYR A 108 -11.34 19.48 -3.26
N PRO A 109 -11.02 20.79 -3.37
CA PRO A 109 -10.32 21.48 -2.28
C PRO A 109 -11.20 21.66 -1.05
N VAL A 110 -10.60 21.37 0.12
CA VAL A 110 -11.23 21.54 1.44
C VAL A 110 -10.42 22.47 2.36
N GLY A 111 -9.39 23.12 1.81
CA GLY A 111 -8.51 24.02 2.56
C GLY A 111 -7.52 23.29 3.49
N ALA A 112 -7.14 22.07 3.14
CA ALA A 112 -6.26 21.20 3.93
C ALA A 112 -4.77 21.51 3.67
N LEU A 113 -4.31 22.70 4.00
CA LEU A 113 -2.96 23.21 3.67
C LEU A 113 -1.83 22.25 4.04
N VAL A 114 -1.92 21.57 5.17
CA VAL A 114 -0.87 20.66 5.65
C VAL A 114 -0.86 19.38 4.81
N GLN A 115 -2.03 18.77 4.59
CA GLN A 115 -2.17 17.55 3.80
C GLN A 115 -1.80 17.79 2.34
N ASP A 116 -2.23 18.91 1.78
CA ASP A 116 -1.90 19.32 0.40
C ASP A 116 -0.39 19.50 0.23
N GLY A 117 0.24 20.27 1.11
CA GLY A 117 1.70 20.49 1.07
C GLY A 117 2.49 19.20 1.31
N TYR A 118 1.96 18.28 2.15
CA TYR A 118 2.58 16.99 2.38
C TYR A 118 2.46 16.07 1.15
N ALA A 119 1.29 16.04 0.52
CA ALA A 119 1.05 15.30 -0.71
C ALA A 119 1.98 15.76 -1.84
N GLU A 120 2.10 17.08 -2.04
CA GLU A 120 2.98 17.67 -3.04
C GLU A 120 4.46 17.34 -2.79
N ALA A 121 4.90 17.37 -1.52
CA ALA A 121 6.26 17.01 -1.15
C ALA A 121 6.58 15.55 -1.48
N VAL A 122 5.65 14.62 -1.18
CA VAL A 122 5.82 13.18 -1.49
C VAL A 122 5.81 12.94 -3.00
N MET A 123 4.88 13.56 -3.76
CA MET A 123 4.84 13.45 -5.22
C MET A 123 6.13 13.99 -5.87
N LYS A 124 6.65 15.12 -5.39
CA LYS A 124 7.90 15.70 -5.87
C LYS A 124 9.09 14.77 -5.60
N ALA A 125 9.15 14.16 -4.42
CA ALA A 125 10.19 13.18 -4.10
C ALA A 125 10.12 11.95 -5.03
N LEU A 126 8.93 11.37 -5.22
CA LEU A 126 8.72 10.23 -6.10
C LEU A 126 9.07 10.57 -7.56
N LYS A 127 8.68 11.76 -8.04
CA LYS A 127 9.08 12.24 -9.38
C LYS A 127 10.60 12.34 -9.50
N THR A 128 11.27 12.92 -8.51
CA THR A 128 12.74 13.02 -8.52
C THR A 128 13.40 11.64 -8.57
N LEU A 129 12.87 10.67 -7.83
CA LEU A 129 13.36 9.29 -7.85
C LEU A 129 13.15 8.63 -9.22
N ALA A 130 12.03 8.90 -9.89
CA ALA A 130 11.78 8.43 -11.26
C ALA A 130 12.76 9.06 -12.25
N ASP A 131 12.98 10.38 -12.17
CA ASP A 131 13.90 11.12 -13.05
C ASP A 131 15.37 10.69 -12.86
N THR A 132 15.72 10.16 -11.68
CA THR A 132 17.07 9.69 -11.32
C THR A 132 17.14 8.16 -11.16
N PHE A 133 16.36 7.43 -11.92
CA PHE A 133 16.25 5.97 -11.81
C PHE A 133 17.57 5.24 -12.06
N ASP A 134 18.49 5.84 -12.83
CA ASP A 134 19.86 5.36 -13.02
C ASP A 134 20.64 5.23 -11.70
N GLN A 135 20.28 6.01 -10.67
CA GLN A 135 20.86 5.97 -9.32
C GLN A 135 20.23 4.92 -8.40
N ARG A 136 19.33 4.06 -8.87
CA ARG A 136 18.60 3.05 -8.06
C ARG A 136 19.49 2.07 -7.30
N HIS A 137 20.75 1.97 -7.65
CA HIS A 137 21.73 1.15 -6.93
C HIS A 137 22.32 1.86 -5.71
N ASP A 138 22.16 3.17 -5.59
CA ASP A 138 22.63 3.95 -4.46
C ASP A 138 21.75 3.73 -3.22
N ASN A 139 22.38 3.59 -2.07
CA ASN A 139 21.67 3.37 -0.82
C ASN A 139 20.79 4.58 -0.45
N ALA A 140 21.24 5.81 -0.72
CA ALA A 140 20.47 7.03 -0.48
C ALA A 140 19.19 7.07 -1.34
N TRP A 141 19.27 6.69 -2.62
CA TRP A 141 18.12 6.60 -3.50
C TRP A 141 17.09 5.59 -2.98
N ARG A 142 17.54 4.40 -2.55
CA ARG A 142 16.68 3.35 -1.98
C ARG A 142 16.04 3.78 -0.66
N GLN A 143 16.77 4.48 0.21
CA GLN A 143 16.23 5.04 1.45
C GLN A 143 15.09 6.00 1.16
N ASN A 144 15.28 6.90 0.20
CA ASN A 144 14.26 7.87 -0.17
C ASN A 144 13.03 7.20 -0.80
N LEU A 145 13.21 6.20 -1.67
CA LEU A 145 12.07 5.47 -2.24
C LEU A 145 11.28 4.73 -1.15
N MET A 146 11.97 4.00 -0.28
CA MET A 146 11.34 3.25 0.80
C MET A 146 10.52 4.14 1.73
N TRP A 147 11.07 5.33 2.05
CA TRP A 147 10.38 6.29 2.89
C TRP A 147 9.23 6.99 2.15
N ALA A 148 9.43 7.44 0.91
CA ALA A 148 8.40 8.10 0.13
C ALA A 148 7.18 7.19 -0.12
N ALA A 149 7.42 5.91 -0.49
CA ALA A 149 6.34 4.94 -0.69
C ALA A 149 5.57 4.65 0.61
N ASN A 150 6.26 4.56 1.76
CA ASN A 150 5.58 4.44 3.05
C ASN A 150 4.69 5.66 3.33
N GLN A 151 5.22 6.88 3.14
CA GLN A 151 4.50 8.12 3.41
C GLN A 151 3.31 8.33 2.47
N ALA A 152 3.37 7.78 1.26
CA ALA A 152 2.28 7.88 0.28
C ALA A 152 0.96 7.26 0.78
N LEU A 153 1.02 6.21 1.64
CA LEU A 153 -0.19 5.54 2.14
C LEU A 153 -0.08 5.09 3.62
N CYS A 154 0.68 5.76 4.43
CA CYS A 154 0.71 5.51 5.89
C CYS A 154 -0.54 6.06 6.61
N GLY A 155 -1.36 6.86 5.93
CA GLY A 155 -2.61 7.44 6.43
C GLY A 155 -2.52 8.93 6.80
N VAL A 156 -1.36 9.58 6.64
CA VAL A 156 -1.19 11.00 7.02
C VAL A 156 -1.83 11.93 5.99
N ILE A 157 -1.62 11.68 4.69
CA ILE A 157 -2.15 12.51 3.60
C ILE A 157 -3.68 12.53 3.62
N GLY A 158 -4.31 11.36 3.82
CA GLY A 158 -5.75 11.19 3.74
C GLY A 158 -6.55 11.68 4.96
N VAL A 159 -5.91 12.24 5.98
CA VAL A 159 -6.61 12.67 7.21
C VAL A 159 -7.48 13.89 6.94
N GLY A 160 -8.80 13.71 7.04
CA GLY A 160 -9.79 14.79 6.93
C GLY A 160 -9.93 15.38 5.52
N VAL A 161 -9.39 14.73 4.50
CA VAL A 161 -9.56 15.11 3.10
C VAL A 161 -10.38 14.09 2.33
N PRO A 162 -11.12 14.50 1.29
CA PRO A 162 -11.83 13.58 0.40
C PRO A 162 -10.82 12.75 -0.40
N GLN A 163 -11.15 11.49 -0.62
CA GLN A 163 -10.31 10.55 -1.35
C GLN A 163 -11.12 9.86 -2.42
N ASP A 164 -10.49 9.58 -3.56
CA ASP A 164 -11.08 8.83 -4.67
C ASP A 164 -10.14 7.67 -5.04
N TRP A 165 -10.63 6.46 -4.91
CA TRP A 165 -9.86 5.23 -5.13
C TRP A 165 -10.27 4.49 -6.42
N ILE A 166 -10.86 5.20 -7.40
CA ILE A 166 -11.36 4.60 -8.65
C ILE A 166 -10.23 3.96 -9.45
N THR A 167 -9.09 4.63 -9.59
CA THR A 167 -7.94 4.10 -10.34
C THR A 167 -7.47 2.76 -9.78
N HIS A 168 -7.32 2.67 -8.46
CA HIS A 168 -6.93 1.40 -7.80
C HIS A 168 -8.01 0.33 -7.93
N ARG A 169 -9.29 0.68 -7.86
CA ARG A 169 -10.38 -0.29 -8.03
C ARG A 169 -10.39 -0.87 -9.44
N ILE A 170 -10.21 -0.02 -10.46
CA ILE A 170 -10.08 -0.48 -11.85
C ILE A 170 -8.86 -1.38 -11.99
N ALA A 171 -7.69 -0.99 -11.47
CA ALA A 171 -6.47 -1.79 -11.53
C ALA A 171 -6.63 -3.16 -10.85
N VAL A 172 -7.35 -3.23 -9.72
CA VAL A 172 -7.66 -4.51 -9.03
C VAL A 172 -8.46 -5.44 -9.93
N GLU A 173 -9.49 -4.95 -10.64
CA GLU A 173 -10.29 -5.75 -11.57
C GLU A 173 -9.47 -6.18 -12.80
N LEU A 174 -8.66 -5.29 -13.36
CA LEU A 174 -7.76 -5.62 -14.49
C LEU A 174 -6.76 -6.71 -14.10
N THR A 175 -6.18 -6.61 -12.90
CA THR A 175 -5.28 -7.65 -12.38
C THR A 175 -6.00 -8.99 -12.18
N ALA A 176 -7.25 -8.97 -11.69
CA ALA A 176 -8.04 -10.17 -11.47
C ALA A 176 -8.36 -10.89 -12.80
N LEU A 177 -8.67 -10.12 -13.86
CA LEU A 177 -9.07 -10.64 -15.17
C LEU A 177 -7.87 -11.10 -16.01
N TRP A 178 -6.78 -10.34 -16.02
CA TRP A 178 -5.68 -10.54 -16.96
C TRP A 178 -4.33 -10.87 -16.31
N GLY A 179 -4.24 -10.85 -14.98
CA GLY A 179 -3.00 -11.16 -14.27
C GLY A 179 -1.86 -10.16 -14.53
N ILE A 180 -2.20 -8.92 -14.90
CA ILE A 180 -1.22 -7.84 -15.11
C ILE A 180 -0.85 -7.18 -13.78
N ASP A 181 0.35 -6.56 -13.78
CA ASP A 181 0.83 -5.78 -12.63
C ASP A 181 0.17 -4.41 -12.58
#